data_7486d811529d1e390b37f1462e8092db
#
_entry.id   7486d811529d1e390b37f1462e8092db
#
_cell.length_a   1.000
_cell.length_b   1.000
_cell.length_c   1.000
_cell.angle_alpha   90.00
_cell.angle_beta   90.00
_cell.angle_gamma   90.00
#
_symmetry.space_group_name_H-M   'P 1'
#
loop_
_entity.id
_entity.type
_entity.pdbx_description
1 polymer ?
#
loop_
_entity_poly.entity_id
_entity_poly.type
_entity_poly.pdbx_seq_one_letter_code
_entity_poly.pdbx_strand_id
1 'polypeptide(L)'
;LLSGCSLLPSLRAPVAPVVPHYPLLAPATFGGSYAAQHLLEGHAQGHDFTLQLQVEIEPEHIVLVGFTPWQTRAFVLRYDGTTVTFENFTLREMPFPPERMLSDLQLVLWPHFPDLSDWHVTRDPQTHERLVSFQDQLITRIRYQGAPLMPSVVELENIVVGYRLRIQIREAEDRTGESETGRIGE
;
A
#
# COMPACT_ATOMS: atom_id res chain seq x y z
N LEU A 1 9.92 -51.31 39.98
CA LEU A 1 9.24 -50.02 39.71
C LEU A 1 10.15 -49.15 38.85
N LEU A 2 9.93 -49.18 37.51
CA LEU A 2 10.67 -48.39 36.56
C LEU A 2 9.72 -47.29 36.06
N SER A 3 9.93 -46.01 36.48
CA SER A 3 9.23 -44.83 35.97
C SER A 3 9.90 -44.37 34.68
N GLY A 4 9.29 -44.63 33.53
CA GLY A 4 9.70 -44.10 32.23
C GLY A 4 9.16 -42.70 32.07
N CYS A 5 10.01 -41.65 32.07
CA CYS A 5 9.67 -40.32 31.64
C CYS A 5 9.70 -40.31 30.10
N SER A 6 8.54 -40.26 29.47
CA SER A 6 8.38 -39.99 28.03
C SER A 6 8.60 -38.48 27.79
N LEU A 7 9.77 -38.12 27.29
CA LEU A 7 10.06 -36.81 26.73
C LEU A 7 9.37 -36.76 25.34
N LEU A 8 8.20 -36.14 25.27
CA LEU A 8 7.57 -35.79 24.01
C LEU A 8 8.35 -34.62 23.38
N PRO A 9 8.89 -34.77 22.15
CA PRO A 9 9.50 -33.64 21.48
C PRO A 9 8.39 -32.59 21.18
N SER A 10 8.59 -31.39 21.71
CA SER A 10 7.75 -30.23 21.39
C SER A 10 7.84 -29.95 19.89
N LEU A 11 6.83 -30.36 19.15
CA LEU A 11 6.71 -29.99 17.73
C LEU A 11 6.49 -28.48 17.64
N ARG A 12 7.61 -27.75 17.46
CA ARG A 12 7.57 -26.33 17.13
C ARG A 12 6.86 -26.20 15.79
N ALA A 13 5.69 -25.58 15.78
CA ALA A 13 4.97 -25.29 14.54
C ALA A 13 5.92 -24.56 13.57
N PRO A 14 5.97 -24.95 12.30
CA PRO A 14 6.79 -24.24 11.32
C PRO A 14 6.37 -22.78 11.30
N VAL A 15 7.31 -21.89 11.59
CA VAL A 15 7.11 -20.45 11.43
C VAL A 15 6.90 -20.25 9.93
N ALA A 16 5.72 -19.76 9.54
CA ALA A 16 5.44 -19.42 8.16
C ALA A 16 6.53 -18.46 7.65
N PRO A 17 7.10 -18.70 6.46
CA PRO A 17 8.13 -17.81 5.93
C PRO A 17 7.59 -16.39 5.86
N VAL A 18 8.32 -15.45 6.48
CA VAL A 18 8.00 -14.03 6.36
C VAL A 18 8.27 -13.63 4.92
N VAL A 19 7.21 -13.41 4.16
CA VAL A 19 7.34 -12.92 2.78
C VAL A 19 7.81 -11.47 2.84
N PRO A 20 8.98 -11.14 2.29
CA PRO A 20 9.50 -9.79 2.34
C PRO A 20 8.57 -8.85 1.54
N HIS A 21 8.51 -7.60 1.95
CA HIS A 21 7.96 -6.50 1.15
C HIS A 21 9.11 -5.66 0.61
N TYR A 22 8.88 -4.94 -0.48
CA TYR A 22 9.88 -4.01 -1.01
C TYR A 22 10.26 -3.00 0.09
N PRO A 23 11.54 -2.69 0.27
CA PRO A 23 11.98 -1.72 1.27
C PRO A 23 11.32 -0.35 1.09
N LEU A 24 10.91 0.27 2.19
CA LEU A 24 10.26 1.57 2.14
C LEU A 24 11.24 2.65 1.67
N LEU A 25 10.80 3.44 0.70
CA LEU A 25 11.54 4.58 0.18
C LEU A 25 11.16 5.83 0.97
N ALA A 26 12.12 6.74 1.16
CA ALA A 26 11.84 8.03 1.78
C ALA A 26 10.77 8.81 0.96
N PRO A 27 9.83 9.52 1.60
CA PRO A 27 8.77 10.25 0.90
C PRO A 27 9.30 11.21 -0.16
N ALA A 28 10.41 11.91 0.12
CA ALA A 28 11.06 12.84 -0.81
C ALA A 28 11.44 12.20 -2.17
N THR A 29 11.61 10.87 -2.24
CA THR A 29 11.94 10.18 -3.48
C THR A 29 10.76 10.09 -4.46
N PHE A 30 9.56 10.43 -4.03
CA PHE A 30 8.39 10.55 -4.90
C PHE A 30 8.57 11.66 -5.95
N GLY A 31 9.25 12.75 -5.58
CA GLY A 31 9.62 13.84 -6.48
C GLY A 31 8.55 14.92 -6.62
N GLY A 32 7.68 15.08 -5.64
CA GLY A 32 6.62 16.09 -5.61
C GLY A 32 5.63 15.81 -4.48
N SER A 33 4.46 16.46 -4.55
CA SER A 33 3.34 16.23 -3.64
C SER A 33 2.23 15.49 -4.37
N TYR A 34 1.44 14.71 -3.62
CA TYR A 34 0.31 13.97 -4.15
C TYR A 34 -0.81 13.93 -3.11
N ALA A 35 -2.03 14.23 -3.54
CA ALA A 35 -3.23 14.07 -2.72
C ALA A 35 -4.34 13.48 -3.57
N ALA A 36 -4.93 12.37 -3.13
CA ALA A 36 -6.02 11.72 -3.85
C ALA A 36 -6.88 10.85 -2.94
N GLN A 37 -8.07 10.55 -3.42
CA GLN A 37 -8.94 9.53 -2.84
C GLN A 37 -8.83 8.25 -3.68
N HIS A 38 -8.62 7.14 -3.00
CA HIS A 38 -8.61 5.82 -3.60
C HIS A 38 -9.80 5.01 -3.08
N LEU A 39 -10.56 4.40 -3.97
CA LEU A 39 -11.47 3.32 -3.60
C LEU A 39 -10.71 2.01 -3.77
N LEU A 40 -10.52 1.30 -2.69
CA LEU A 40 -9.80 0.04 -2.62
C LEU A 40 -10.79 -1.11 -2.44
N GLU A 41 -10.82 -2.02 -3.40
CA GLU A 41 -11.49 -3.31 -3.31
C GLU A 41 -10.42 -4.39 -3.24
N GLY A 42 -10.47 -5.25 -2.24
CA GLY A 42 -9.45 -6.25 -2.02
C GLY A 42 -10.00 -7.62 -1.69
N HIS A 43 -9.20 -8.64 -2.01
CA HIS A 43 -9.40 -10.02 -1.58
C HIS A 43 -8.14 -10.51 -0.88
N ALA A 44 -8.24 -10.90 0.38
CA ALA A 44 -7.13 -11.42 1.17
C ALA A 44 -7.62 -12.44 2.19
N GLN A 45 -6.86 -13.52 2.40
CA GLN A 45 -7.16 -14.55 3.39
C GLN A 45 -8.59 -15.15 3.25
N GLY A 46 -9.10 -15.22 2.00
CA GLY A 46 -10.45 -15.75 1.71
C GLY A 46 -11.59 -14.76 1.99
N HIS A 47 -11.30 -13.50 2.27
CA HIS A 47 -12.29 -12.45 2.55
C HIS A 47 -12.17 -11.28 1.59
N ASP A 48 -13.32 -10.78 1.15
CA ASP A 48 -13.40 -9.52 0.41
C ASP A 48 -13.52 -8.35 1.38
N PHE A 49 -12.93 -7.22 1.01
CA PHE A 49 -13.05 -5.98 1.76
C PHE A 49 -13.06 -4.77 0.84
N THR A 50 -13.66 -3.69 1.31
CA THR A 50 -13.70 -2.40 0.62
C THR A 50 -13.31 -1.31 1.59
N LEU A 51 -12.44 -0.41 1.17
CA LEU A 51 -11.99 0.75 1.92
C LEU A 51 -11.94 1.98 1.01
N GLN A 52 -12.26 3.13 1.56
CA GLN A 52 -11.89 4.41 0.95
C GLN A 52 -10.61 4.90 1.63
N LEU A 53 -9.62 5.26 0.83
CA LEU A 53 -8.36 5.80 1.34
C LEU A 53 -8.25 7.26 0.95
N GLN A 54 -7.86 8.10 1.89
CA GLN A 54 -7.25 9.39 1.61
C GLN A 54 -5.74 9.19 1.66
N VAL A 55 -5.07 9.57 0.58
CA VAL A 55 -3.62 9.44 0.43
C VAL A 55 -3.05 10.83 0.29
N GLU A 56 -2.08 11.14 1.11
CA GLU A 56 -1.29 12.36 1.05
C GLU A 56 0.19 11.98 1.07
N ILE A 57 0.95 12.51 0.11
CA ILE A 57 2.40 12.33 0.01
C ILE A 57 2.99 13.72 -0.11
N GLU A 58 3.84 14.07 0.86
CA GLU A 58 4.67 15.26 0.86
C GLU A 58 6.13 14.84 0.97
N PRO A 59 7.11 15.71 0.64
CA PRO A 59 8.52 15.34 0.73
C PRO A 59 8.96 14.84 2.11
N GLU A 60 8.28 15.29 3.17
CA GLU A 60 8.61 14.98 4.56
C GLU A 60 7.84 13.79 5.10
N HIS A 61 6.70 13.44 4.50
CA HIS A 61 5.85 12.38 5.06
C HIS A 61 4.84 11.79 4.06
N ILE A 62 4.33 10.61 4.42
CA ILE A 62 3.17 9.97 3.80
C ILE A 62 2.09 9.81 4.86
N VAL A 63 0.85 10.16 4.54
CA VAL A 63 -0.32 9.91 5.38
C VAL A 63 -1.36 9.12 4.59
N LEU A 64 -1.81 8.00 5.17
CA LEU A 64 -2.97 7.27 4.68
C LEU A 64 -4.04 7.27 5.76
N VAL A 65 -5.24 7.66 5.38
CA VAL A 65 -6.43 7.53 6.24
C VAL A 65 -7.41 6.59 5.56
N GLY A 66 -7.68 5.46 6.20
CA GLY A 66 -8.66 4.48 5.72
C GLY A 66 -10.03 4.71 6.34
N PHE A 67 -11.06 4.60 5.51
CA PHE A 67 -12.46 4.67 5.93
C PHE A 67 -13.21 3.42 5.49
N THR A 68 -14.12 2.96 6.32
CA THR A 68 -15.08 1.93 5.96
C THR A 68 -16.08 2.46 4.91
N PRO A 69 -16.88 1.60 4.25
CA PRO A 69 -17.95 2.05 3.35
C PRO A 69 -18.97 2.98 4.02
N TRP A 70 -19.09 2.92 5.36
CA TRP A 70 -19.97 3.79 6.15
C TRP A 70 -19.30 5.10 6.60
N GLN A 71 -18.18 5.49 5.98
CA GLN A 71 -17.44 6.73 6.29
C GLN A 71 -16.86 6.78 7.72
N THR A 72 -16.79 5.63 8.40
CA THR A 72 -16.12 5.54 9.70
C THR A 72 -14.64 5.35 9.50
N ARG A 73 -13.80 6.11 10.21
CA ARG A 73 -12.35 5.95 10.18
C ARG A 73 -11.98 4.54 10.61
N ALA A 74 -11.27 3.83 9.74
CA ALA A 74 -10.78 2.49 9.99
C ALA A 74 -9.36 2.51 10.56
N PHE A 75 -8.48 3.33 9.97
CA PHE A 75 -7.10 3.47 10.45
C PHE A 75 -6.49 4.80 10.00
N VAL A 76 -5.39 5.16 10.66
CA VAL A 76 -4.45 6.19 10.21
C VAL A 76 -3.05 5.60 10.21
N LEU A 77 -2.35 5.75 9.10
CA LEU A 77 -0.97 5.34 8.93
C LEU A 77 -0.16 6.56 8.52
N ARG A 78 1.01 6.77 9.18
CA ARG A 78 1.96 7.83 8.85
C ARG A 78 3.34 7.26 8.71
N TYR A 79 4.12 7.84 7.81
CA TYR A 79 5.52 7.49 7.58
C TYR A 79 6.32 8.76 7.29
N ASP A 80 7.36 9.02 8.06
CA ASP A 80 8.22 10.20 7.97
C ASP A 80 9.57 9.93 7.27
N GLY A 81 9.70 8.77 6.62
CA GLY A 81 10.95 8.32 6.00
C GLY A 81 11.81 7.43 6.90
N THR A 82 11.50 7.34 8.19
CA THR A 82 12.21 6.49 9.16
C THR A 82 11.26 5.65 10.01
N THR A 83 10.17 6.26 10.46
CA THR A 83 9.24 5.67 11.43
C THR A 83 7.86 5.51 10.81
N VAL A 84 7.30 4.31 10.93
CA VAL A 84 5.91 4.01 10.61
C VAL A 84 5.09 4.08 11.89
N THR A 85 4.04 4.90 11.90
CA THR A 85 3.04 4.92 12.97
C THR A 85 1.69 4.46 12.45
N PHE A 86 0.99 3.64 13.21
CA PHE A 86 -0.28 3.05 12.80
C PHE A 86 -1.29 3.06 13.95
N GLU A 87 -2.44 3.65 13.69
CA GLU A 87 -3.57 3.68 14.62
C GLU A 87 -4.75 2.93 13.98
N ASN A 88 -5.18 1.85 14.60
CA ASN A 88 -6.35 1.08 14.17
C ASN A 88 -7.57 1.45 15.02
N PHE A 89 -8.63 1.92 14.37
CA PHE A 89 -9.90 2.31 15.01
C PHE A 89 -10.98 1.23 14.87
N THR A 90 -10.66 0.12 14.22
CA THR A 90 -11.58 -1.02 14.10
C THR A 90 -11.28 -2.05 15.20
N LEU A 91 -12.28 -2.89 15.50
CA LEU A 91 -12.10 -4.03 16.41
C LEU A 91 -11.44 -5.24 15.71
N ARG A 92 -11.14 -5.13 14.43
CA ARG A 92 -10.55 -6.21 13.62
C ARG A 92 -9.08 -5.92 13.34
N GLU A 93 -8.29 -6.95 13.32
CA GLU A 93 -6.93 -6.84 12.83
C GLU A 93 -6.94 -6.54 11.33
N MET A 94 -6.01 -5.70 10.90
CA MET A 94 -5.82 -5.43 9.48
C MET A 94 -5.21 -6.67 8.81
N PRO A 95 -5.62 -6.99 7.56
CA PRO A 95 -5.11 -8.17 6.86
C PRO A 95 -3.62 -8.08 6.49
N PHE A 96 -3.04 -6.87 6.58
CA PHE A 96 -1.65 -6.60 6.24
C PHE A 96 -0.97 -5.75 7.30
N PRO A 97 0.33 -5.96 7.56
CA PRO A 97 1.11 -5.05 8.38
C PRO A 97 1.25 -3.67 7.70
N PRO A 98 1.37 -2.58 8.50
CA PRO A 98 1.45 -1.21 7.99
C PRO A 98 2.57 -0.99 6.97
N GLU A 99 3.73 -1.61 7.18
CA GLU A 99 4.88 -1.50 6.28
C GLU A 99 4.58 -2.09 4.90
N ARG A 100 3.79 -3.17 4.83
CA ARG A 100 3.35 -3.74 3.55
C ARG A 100 2.38 -2.83 2.84
N MET A 101 1.44 -2.23 3.57
CA MET A 101 0.49 -1.27 2.99
C MET A 101 1.22 -0.06 2.36
N LEU A 102 2.26 0.45 3.04
CA LEU A 102 3.12 1.51 2.50
C LEU A 102 3.93 1.06 1.30
N SER A 103 4.53 -0.13 1.38
CA SER A 103 5.30 -0.71 0.28
C SER A 103 4.43 -0.87 -0.97
N ASP A 104 3.22 -1.41 -0.84
CA ASP A 104 2.28 -1.56 -1.95
C ASP A 104 1.86 -0.20 -2.54
N LEU A 105 1.61 0.81 -1.68
CA LEU A 105 1.33 2.17 -2.13
C LEU A 105 2.50 2.73 -2.95
N GLN A 106 3.72 2.59 -2.45
CA GLN A 106 4.92 3.07 -3.14
C GLN A 106 5.11 2.31 -4.45
N LEU A 107 4.95 0.99 -4.47
CA LEU A 107 5.04 0.18 -5.68
C LEU A 107 4.00 0.59 -6.74
N VAL A 108 2.83 1.07 -6.33
CA VAL A 108 1.80 1.59 -7.23
C VAL A 108 2.14 2.97 -7.77
N LEU A 109 2.56 3.90 -6.90
CA LEU A 109 2.63 5.33 -7.23
C LEU A 109 4.02 5.84 -7.63
N TRP A 110 5.13 5.28 -7.10
CA TRP A 110 6.46 5.78 -7.39
C TRP A 110 6.84 5.59 -8.85
N PRO A 111 7.38 6.63 -9.51
CA PRO A 111 7.80 6.52 -10.90
C PRO A 111 9.09 5.70 -11.06
N HIS A 112 9.98 5.79 -10.09
CA HIS A 112 11.31 5.18 -10.12
C HIS A 112 11.62 4.43 -8.85
N PHE A 113 12.41 3.36 -9.00
CA PHE A 113 12.91 2.54 -7.90
C PHE A 113 14.42 2.41 -8.01
N PRO A 114 15.14 2.46 -6.87
CA PRO A 114 16.57 2.21 -6.86
C PRO A 114 16.86 0.73 -7.20
N ASP A 115 17.99 0.49 -7.84
CA ASP A 115 18.49 -0.86 -8.03
C ASP A 115 18.98 -1.41 -6.69
N LEU A 116 18.38 -2.51 -6.26
CA LEU A 116 18.75 -3.24 -5.06
C LEU A 116 19.20 -4.66 -5.47
N SER A 117 20.19 -5.21 -4.75
CA SER A 117 20.77 -6.51 -5.09
C SER A 117 19.76 -7.65 -5.18
N ASP A 118 18.75 -7.65 -4.29
CA ASP A 118 17.78 -8.73 -4.20
C ASP A 118 16.41 -8.38 -4.80
N TRP A 119 16.17 -7.11 -5.13
CA TRP A 119 14.90 -6.63 -5.64
C TRP A 119 15.01 -6.06 -7.03
N HIS A 120 14.15 -6.52 -7.93
CA HIS A 120 14.05 -6.00 -9.29
C HIS A 120 12.65 -5.49 -9.56
N VAL A 121 12.56 -4.21 -9.91
CA VAL A 121 11.30 -3.58 -10.33
C VAL A 121 11.40 -3.22 -11.79
N THR A 122 10.64 -3.89 -12.63
CA THR A 122 10.62 -3.66 -14.08
C THR A 122 9.25 -3.12 -14.49
N ARG A 123 9.22 -2.29 -15.52
CA ARG A 123 8.01 -1.79 -16.15
C ARG A 123 8.03 -2.13 -17.63
N ASP A 124 7.00 -2.83 -18.07
CA ASP A 124 6.79 -3.09 -19.49
C ASP A 124 5.96 -1.94 -20.09
N PRO A 125 6.53 -1.17 -21.02
CA PRO A 125 5.83 -0.06 -21.66
C PRO A 125 4.70 -0.51 -22.60
N GLN A 126 4.70 -1.75 -23.07
CA GLN A 126 3.71 -2.28 -23.99
C GLN A 126 2.48 -2.82 -23.26
N THR A 127 2.69 -3.55 -22.17
CA THR A 127 1.61 -4.17 -21.38
C THR A 127 1.10 -3.27 -20.27
N HIS A 128 1.79 -2.15 -20.00
CA HIS A 128 1.52 -1.27 -18.85
C HIS A 128 1.55 -2.04 -17.51
N GLU A 129 2.41 -3.05 -17.43
CA GLU A 129 2.64 -3.84 -16.22
C GLU A 129 3.91 -3.39 -15.50
N ARG A 130 3.87 -3.45 -14.18
CA ARG A 130 5.05 -3.41 -13.31
C ARG A 130 5.19 -4.76 -12.65
N LEU A 131 6.38 -5.34 -12.75
CA LEU A 131 6.72 -6.62 -12.13
C LEU A 131 7.76 -6.37 -11.05
N VAL A 132 7.53 -6.93 -9.87
CA VAL A 132 8.41 -6.83 -8.71
C VAL A 132 8.86 -8.22 -8.33
N SER A 133 10.16 -8.46 -8.39
CA SER A 133 10.78 -9.74 -8.04
C SER A 133 11.74 -9.58 -6.87
N PHE A 134 11.84 -10.61 -6.05
CA PHE A 134 12.83 -10.76 -5.00
C PHE A 134 13.59 -12.04 -5.21
N GLN A 135 14.94 -11.99 -5.32
CA GLN A 135 15.82 -13.13 -5.60
C GLN A 135 15.29 -13.95 -6.80
N ASP A 136 15.00 -13.27 -7.92
CA ASP A 136 14.45 -13.80 -9.16
C ASP A 136 13.03 -14.41 -9.06
N GLN A 137 12.42 -14.43 -7.89
CA GLN A 137 11.04 -14.86 -7.71
C GLN A 137 10.08 -13.67 -7.89
N LEU A 138 9.10 -13.81 -8.79
CA LEU A 138 8.05 -12.82 -8.95
C LEU A 138 7.16 -12.77 -7.70
N ILE A 139 7.12 -11.61 -7.04
CA ILE A 139 6.36 -11.36 -5.80
C ILE A 139 5.07 -10.63 -6.10
N THR A 140 5.15 -9.55 -6.89
CA THR A 140 3.99 -8.67 -7.14
C THR A 140 3.90 -8.30 -8.61
N ARG A 141 2.68 -8.30 -9.13
CA ARG A 141 2.33 -7.80 -10.45
C ARG A 141 1.36 -6.63 -10.30
N ILE A 142 1.61 -5.54 -11.01
CA ILE A 142 0.77 -4.35 -11.00
C ILE A 142 0.40 -3.99 -12.43
N ARG A 143 -0.90 -3.85 -12.71
CA ARG A 143 -1.45 -3.45 -14.00
C ARG A 143 -2.10 -2.09 -13.88
N TYR A 144 -1.84 -1.25 -14.85
CA TYR A 144 -2.37 0.11 -14.90
C TYR A 144 -3.37 0.24 -16.05
N GLN A 145 -4.53 0.83 -15.77
CA GLN A 145 -5.57 1.13 -16.77
C GLN A 145 -5.81 2.65 -16.80
N GLY A 146 -5.96 3.20 -17.98
CA GLY A 146 -6.11 4.64 -18.18
C GLY A 146 -4.85 5.29 -18.74
N ALA A 147 -4.69 6.59 -18.55
CA ALA A 147 -3.55 7.33 -19.05
C ALA A 147 -2.24 6.88 -18.36
N PRO A 148 -1.11 6.77 -19.09
CA PRO A 148 0.14 6.23 -18.54
C PRO A 148 0.68 6.98 -17.31
N LEU A 149 0.43 8.30 -17.21
CA LEU A 149 0.88 9.13 -16.10
C LEU A 149 -0.17 9.33 -15.00
N MET A 150 -1.45 9.04 -15.31
CA MET A 150 -2.57 9.20 -14.39
C MET A 150 -3.52 8.02 -14.56
N PRO A 151 -3.17 6.84 -14.07
CA PRO A 151 -4.04 5.69 -14.19
C PRO A 151 -5.30 5.90 -13.35
N SER A 152 -6.46 5.59 -13.92
CA SER A 152 -7.73 5.65 -13.20
C SER A 152 -8.00 4.40 -12.38
N VAL A 153 -7.44 3.27 -12.80
CA VAL A 153 -7.56 1.98 -12.11
C VAL A 153 -6.20 1.30 -12.08
N VAL A 154 -5.85 0.75 -10.94
CA VAL A 154 -4.67 -0.08 -10.74
C VAL A 154 -5.09 -1.41 -10.14
N GLU A 155 -4.60 -2.51 -10.70
CA GLU A 155 -4.76 -3.85 -10.16
C GLU A 155 -3.40 -4.33 -9.64
N LEU A 156 -3.33 -4.65 -8.35
CA LEU A 156 -2.16 -5.22 -7.72
C LEU A 156 -2.46 -6.65 -7.29
N GLU A 157 -1.61 -7.58 -7.69
CA GLU A 157 -1.65 -8.97 -7.26
C GLU A 157 -0.33 -9.32 -6.57
N ASN A 158 -0.39 -9.64 -5.28
CA ASN A 158 0.74 -10.24 -4.59
C ASN A 158 0.63 -11.76 -4.67
N ILE A 159 1.49 -12.36 -5.46
CA ILE A 159 1.44 -13.78 -5.85
C ILE A 159 1.83 -14.68 -4.68
N VAL A 160 2.78 -14.25 -3.86
CA VAL A 160 3.35 -15.08 -2.78
C VAL A 160 2.47 -15.04 -1.53
N VAL A 161 1.95 -13.88 -1.17
CA VAL A 161 1.02 -13.74 -0.02
C VAL A 161 -0.39 -14.15 -0.40
N GLY A 162 -0.75 -14.07 -1.68
CA GLY A 162 -2.05 -14.52 -2.20
C GLY A 162 -3.16 -13.52 -1.99
N TYR A 163 -2.92 -12.21 -2.22
CA TYR A 163 -3.97 -11.20 -2.19
C TYR A 163 -4.02 -10.39 -3.50
N ARG A 164 -5.17 -9.79 -3.74
CA ARG A 164 -5.43 -8.91 -4.87
C ARG A 164 -6.09 -7.64 -4.41
N LEU A 165 -5.69 -6.53 -5.01
CA LEU A 165 -6.25 -5.20 -4.77
C LEU A 165 -6.64 -4.59 -6.11
N ARG A 166 -7.82 -4.00 -6.16
CA ARG A 166 -8.27 -3.12 -7.24
C ARG A 166 -8.42 -1.72 -6.66
N ILE A 167 -7.69 -0.78 -7.19
CA ILE A 167 -7.59 0.58 -6.71
C ILE A 167 -8.16 1.50 -7.79
N GLN A 168 -9.26 2.18 -7.50
CA GLN A 168 -9.78 3.26 -8.33
C GLN A 168 -9.27 4.57 -7.77
N ILE A 169 -8.48 5.29 -8.56
CA ILE A 169 -7.89 6.58 -8.18
C ILE A 169 -8.85 7.68 -8.61
N ARG A 170 -9.24 8.52 -7.66
CA ARG A 170 -10.01 9.74 -7.88
C ARG A 170 -9.15 10.91 -7.46
N GLU A 171 -8.96 11.86 -8.34
CA GLU A 171 -8.24 13.09 -8.00
C GLU A 171 -8.93 13.77 -6.82
N ALA A 172 -8.16 14.30 -5.89
CA ALA A 172 -8.69 15.26 -4.92
C ALA A 172 -9.13 16.50 -5.72
N GLU A 173 -10.37 16.91 -5.56
CA GLU A 173 -10.81 18.21 -6.07
C GLU A 173 -9.86 19.28 -5.53
N ASP A 174 -9.19 19.96 -6.43
CA ASP A 174 -8.28 21.06 -6.11
C ASP A 174 -9.12 22.14 -5.42
N ARG A 175 -9.05 22.21 -4.10
CA ARG A 175 -9.66 23.29 -3.32
C ARG A 175 -8.81 24.55 -3.48
N THR A 176 -8.55 24.97 -4.72
CA THR A 176 -8.16 26.33 -4.97
C THR A 176 -9.33 27.22 -4.63
N GLY A 177 -9.28 27.77 -3.43
CA GLY A 177 -10.27 28.73 -2.96
C GLY A 177 -10.41 29.85 -3.97
N GLU A 178 -11.60 29.96 -4.57
CA GLU A 178 -12.07 31.22 -5.11
C GLU A 178 -12.04 32.23 -3.95
N SER A 179 -10.96 32.98 -3.87
CA SER A 179 -10.96 34.24 -3.14
C SER A 179 -11.83 35.19 -3.95
N GLU A 180 -13.10 35.22 -3.57
CA GLU A 180 -14.07 36.21 -4.03
C GLU A 180 -13.53 37.58 -3.68
N THR A 181 -12.90 38.21 -4.68
CA THR A 181 -12.52 39.61 -4.60
C THR A 181 -13.81 40.44 -4.59
N GLY A 182 -14.26 40.74 -3.40
CA GLY A 182 -15.35 41.70 -3.17
C GLY A 182 -14.98 43.03 -3.79
N ARG A 183 -15.58 43.30 -4.92
CA ARG A 183 -15.57 44.60 -5.59
C ARG A 183 -16.53 45.50 -4.82
N ILE A 184 -16.00 46.27 -3.91
CA ILE A 184 -16.70 47.42 -3.36
C ILE A 184 -16.68 48.48 -4.49
N GLY A 185 -17.82 48.72 -5.08
CA GLY A 185 -18.06 49.79 -6.02
C GLY A 185 -18.91 50.86 -5.34
N GLU A 186 -18.51 52.07 -5.56
CA GLU A 186 -19.09 53.34 -5.14
C GLU A 186 -20.60 53.45 -5.33
#